data_d06421ec45898c2997427d26171928d6
#
_entry.id   d06421ec45898c2997427d26171928d6
#
_cell.length_a   1.000
_cell.length_b   1.000
_cell.length_c   1.000
_cell.angle_alpha   90.00
_cell.angle_beta   90.00
_cell.angle_gamma   90.00
#
_symmetry.space_group_name_H-M   'P 1'
#
loop_
_entity.id
_entity.type
_entity.pdbx_description
1 polymer ?
#
loop_
_entity_poly.entity_id
_entity_poly.type
_entity_poly.pdbx_seq_one_letter_code
_entity_poly.pdbx_strand_id
1 'polypeptide(L)' 'MNEYQLNRAYDKCIATIISCKTKNQLRVAENMADLFFEKLEKPTRIRLYLKTLIQNHSINCV' A
#
# COMPACT_ATOMS: atom_id res chain seq x y z
N MET A 1 2.43 -11.05 14.65
CA MET A 1 2.06 -9.62 14.62
C MET A 1 0.65 -9.47 15.14
N ASN A 2 0.44 -8.59 16.11
CA ASN A 2 -0.91 -8.40 16.63
C ASN A 2 -1.71 -7.44 15.75
N GLU A 3 -3.00 -7.35 16.02
CA GLU A 3 -3.93 -6.55 15.22
C GLU A 3 -3.56 -5.06 15.22
N TYR A 4 -3.08 -4.56 16.34
CA TYR A 4 -2.66 -3.15 16.47
C TYR A 4 -1.48 -2.85 15.54
N GLN A 5 -0.47 -3.71 15.54
CA GLN A 5 0.70 -3.54 14.68
C GLN A 5 0.33 -3.64 13.20
N LEU A 6 -0.59 -4.54 12.87
CA LEU A 6 -1.08 -4.70 11.51
C LEU A 6 -1.78 -3.42 11.03
N ASN A 7 -2.63 -2.85 11.88
CA ASN A 7 -3.35 -1.62 11.54
C ASN A 7 -2.39 -0.44 11.35
N ARG A 8 -1.37 -0.32 12.18
CA ARG A 8 -0.37 0.74 12.03
C ARG A 8 0.40 0.61 10.73
N ALA A 9 0.81 -0.60 10.40
CA ALA A 9 1.54 -0.85 9.16
C ALA A 9 0.66 -0.54 7.94
N TYR A 10 -0.61 -0.90 8.01
CA TYR A 10 -1.58 -0.62 6.98
C TYR A 10 -1.75 0.88 6.76
N ASP A 11 -1.94 1.63 7.85
CA ASP A 11 -2.07 3.08 7.79
C ASP A 11 -0.81 3.72 7.18
N LYS A 12 0.34 3.21 7.52
CA LYS A 12 1.61 3.71 7.00
C LYS A 12 1.71 3.46 5.48
N CYS A 13 1.26 2.31 5.02
CA CYS A 13 1.21 2.02 3.59
C CYS A 13 0.30 3.00 2.85
N ILE A 14 -0.88 3.27 3.40
CA ILE A 14 -1.82 4.22 2.81
C ILE A 14 -1.20 5.61 2.74
N ALA A 15 -0.60 6.07 3.83
CA ALA A 15 0.03 7.39 3.88
C ALA A 15 1.15 7.50 2.86
N THR A 16 1.96 6.46 2.71
CA THR A 16 3.05 6.41 1.74
C THR A 16 2.51 6.51 0.32
N ILE A 17 1.46 5.77 0.01
CA ILE A 17 0.85 5.79 -1.32
C ILE A 17 0.30 7.17 -1.63
N ILE A 18 -0.43 7.77 -0.70
CA ILE A 18 -1.06 9.08 -0.90
C ILE A 18 0.00 10.17 -1.07
N SER A 19 1.15 10.04 -0.43
CA SER A 19 2.22 11.03 -0.51
C SER A 19 3.03 10.95 -1.80
N CYS A 20 2.86 9.90 -2.60
CA CYS A 20 3.59 9.75 -3.86
C CYS A 20 3.15 10.81 -4.87
N LYS A 21 4.13 11.44 -5.51
CA LYS A 21 3.87 12.46 -6.55
C LYS A 21 4.26 11.98 -7.94
N THR A 22 5.10 10.96 -8.03
CA THR A 22 5.53 10.41 -9.31
C THR A 22 5.17 8.94 -9.40
N LYS A 23 5.07 8.43 -10.62
CA LYS A 23 4.78 7.01 -10.83
C LYS A 23 5.90 6.11 -10.31
N ASN A 24 7.16 6.59 -10.35
CA ASN A 24 8.27 5.84 -9.80
C ASN A 24 8.15 5.68 -8.29
N GLN A 25 7.76 6.74 -7.58
CA GLN A 25 7.52 6.67 -6.14
C GLN A 25 6.38 5.72 -5.83
N LEU A 26 5.32 5.79 -6.62
CA LEU A 26 4.16 4.93 -6.44
C LEU A 26 4.51 3.46 -6.65
N ARG A 27 5.38 3.16 -7.62
CA ARG A 27 5.86 1.80 -7.86
C ARG A 27 6.63 1.26 -6.65
N VAL A 28 7.47 2.10 -6.05
CA VAL A 28 8.21 1.71 -4.84
C VAL A 28 7.25 1.42 -3.69
N ALA A 29 6.26 2.29 -3.50
CA ALA A 29 5.24 2.08 -2.46
C ALA A 29 4.46 0.78 -2.69
N GLU A 30 4.12 0.48 -3.93
CA GLU A 30 3.44 -0.76 -4.29
C GLU A 30 4.28 -1.98 -3.94
N ASN A 31 5.58 -1.95 -4.28
CA ASN A 31 6.49 -3.04 -3.95
C ASN A 31 6.59 -3.25 -2.45
N MET A 32 6.67 -2.17 -1.68
CA MET A 32 6.71 -2.26 -0.22
C MET A 32 5.45 -2.93 0.33
N ALA A 33 4.29 -2.51 -0.17
CA ALA A 33 3.02 -3.06 0.27
C ALA A 33 2.91 -4.55 -0.10
N ASP A 34 3.33 -4.92 -1.29
CA ASP A 34 3.30 -6.31 -1.73
C ASP A 34 4.19 -7.20 -0.85
N LEU A 35 5.40 -6.75 -0.54
CA LEU A 35 6.30 -7.48 0.34
C LEU A 35 5.72 -7.64 1.73
N PHE A 36 5.08 -6.59 2.24
CA PHE A 36 4.45 -6.63 3.54
C PHE A 36 3.34 -7.67 3.61
N PHE A 37 2.45 -7.67 2.61
CA PHE A 37 1.33 -8.61 2.59
C PHE A 37 1.74 -10.03 2.27
N GLU A 38 2.80 -10.21 1.51
CA GLU A 38 3.34 -11.54 1.24
C GLU A 38 3.78 -12.24 2.53
N LYS A 39 4.38 -11.49 3.45
CA LYS A 39 4.83 -12.04 4.73
C LYS A 39 3.67 -12.36 5.68
N LEU A 40 2.54 -11.69 5.52
CA LEU A 40 1.43 -11.82 6.45
C LEU A 40 0.46 -12.94 6.11
N GLU A 41 0.54 -13.51 4.94
CA GLU A 41 -0.38 -14.55 4.47
C GLU A 41 -1.85 -14.19 4.71
N LYS A 42 -2.19 -12.89 4.61
CA LYS A 42 -3.52 -12.46 5.00
C LYS A 42 -4.28 -11.68 3.93
N PRO A 43 -5.52 -11.32 4.30
CA PRO A 43 -6.63 -11.42 3.38
C PRO A 43 -6.55 -10.46 2.24
N THR A 44 -7.03 -11.00 1.21
CA THR A 44 -7.18 -10.45 -0.10
C THR A 44 -7.85 -9.07 -0.12
N ARG A 45 -8.72 -8.77 0.86
CA ARG A 45 -9.47 -7.51 0.88
C ARG A 45 -8.60 -6.28 1.05
N ILE A 46 -7.69 -6.31 2.00
CA ILE A 46 -6.77 -5.19 2.26
C ILE A 46 -5.85 -4.98 1.07
N ARG A 47 -5.37 -6.07 0.51
CA ARG A 47 -4.50 -6.02 -0.65
C ARG A 47 -5.20 -5.43 -1.86
N LEU A 48 -6.44 -5.84 -2.11
CA LEU A 48 -7.26 -5.30 -3.19
C LEU A 48 -7.53 -3.81 -3.01
N TYR A 49 -7.84 -3.40 -1.78
CA TYR A 49 -8.06 -2.00 -1.46
C TYR A 49 -6.83 -1.16 -1.77
N LEU A 50 -5.66 -1.63 -1.35
CA LEU A 50 -4.41 -0.91 -1.61
C LEU A 50 -4.11 -0.83 -3.10
N LYS A 51 -4.34 -1.90 -3.84
CA LYS A 51 -4.13 -1.87 -5.29
C LYS A 51 -5.07 -0.90 -5.99
N THR A 52 -6.33 -0.85 -5.55
CA THR A 52 -7.29 0.11 -6.08
C THR A 52 -6.86 1.53 -5.76
N LEU A 53 -6.40 1.77 -4.53
CA LEU A 53 -5.90 3.07 -4.11
C LEU A 53 -4.70 3.51 -4.97
N ILE A 54 -3.78 2.60 -5.22
CA ILE A 54 -2.61 2.85 -6.06
C ILE A 54 -3.04 3.23 -7.48
N GLN A 55 -3.96 2.49 -8.07
CA GLN A 55 -4.45 2.78 -9.42
C GLN A 55 -5.12 4.15 -9.48
N ASN A 56 -5.96 4.46 -8.50
CA ASN A 56 -6.64 5.75 -8.46
C ASN A 56 -5.66 6.90 -8.26
N HIS A 57 -4.66 6.71 -7.41
CA HIS A 57 -3.67 7.74 -7.14
C HIS A 57 -2.71 7.93 -8.32
N SER A 58 -2.48 6.89 -9.12
CA SER A 58 -1.56 6.97 -10.26
C SER A 58 -2.02 8.00 -11.30
N ILE A 59 -3.32 8.29 -11.35
CA ILE A 59 -3.87 9.31 -12.24
C ILE A 59 -3.32 10.69 -11.88
N ASN A 60 -3.01 10.92 -10.61
CA ASN A 60 -2.49 12.18 -10.10
C ASN A 60 -0.97 12.23 -10.08
N CYS A 61 -0.30 11.14 -10.44
CA CYS A 61 1.16 11.06 -10.46
C CYS A 61 1.71 11.35 -11.86
N VAL A 62 2.85 11.96 -11.87
CA VAL A 62 3.54 12.32 -13.13
C VAL A 62 4.38 11.17 -13.66
#